data_1e9c0232ca8df623815b04dee18e0668
#
_entry.id   1e9c0232ca8df623815b04dee18e0668
#
_cell.length_a   1.000
_cell.length_b   1.000
_cell.length_c   1.000
_cell.angle_alpha   90.00
_cell.angle_beta   90.00
_cell.angle_gamma   90.00
#
_symmetry.space_group_name_H-M   'P 1'
#
loop_
_entity.id
_entity.type
_entity.pdbx_description
1 polymer ?
#
loop_
_entity_poly.entity_id
_entity_poly.type
_entity_poly.pdbx_seq_one_letter_code
_entity_poly.pdbx_strand_id
1 'polypeptide(L)'
;MADFRIDIICDTVCPWAYLGYSRLKQAMEQLGDDYRFDIRWQPLELHPEISTQGQNRTEYLTSRFGSEERLNEADHAMQQVGKEEGIEFNFSDKAIVPNTHLSHQLIHIANQKKLGTNLALALFHAYFTDAKDIGDVDVLADIGKQAGLDEDAIEDAFTEETKIKVEKKLAQFKKL
;
A
#
# COMPACT_ATOMS: atom_id res chain seq x y z
N MET A 1 -27.45 -14.29 -2.98
CA MET A 1 -26.23 -13.51 -2.65
C MET A 1 -25.07 -14.14 -3.40
N ALA A 2 -24.41 -13.38 -4.28
CA ALA A 2 -23.28 -13.88 -5.05
C ALA A 2 -21.95 -13.44 -4.36
N ASP A 3 -21.02 -14.37 -4.24
CA ASP A 3 -19.73 -14.11 -3.60
C ASP A 3 -18.64 -13.94 -4.69
N PHE A 4 -17.93 -12.83 -4.63
CA PHE A 4 -16.84 -12.52 -5.55
C PHE A 4 -15.54 -12.31 -4.78
N ARG A 5 -14.46 -12.89 -5.29
CA ARG A 5 -13.11 -12.58 -4.82
C ARG A 5 -12.45 -11.61 -5.79
N ILE A 6 -11.86 -10.54 -5.25
CA ILE A 6 -11.08 -9.56 -5.99
C ILE A 6 -9.67 -9.53 -5.41
N ASP A 7 -8.68 -9.90 -6.22
CA ASP A 7 -7.27 -9.76 -5.88
C ASP A 7 -6.75 -8.42 -6.42
N ILE A 8 -6.34 -7.52 -5.54
CA ILE A 8 -5.75 -6.22 -5.88
C ILE A 8 -4.23 -6.36 -5.83
N ILE A 9 -3.59 -6.37 -6.98
CA ILE A 9 -2.13 -6.47 -7.11
C ILE A 9 -1.58 -5.05 -7.16
N CYS A 10 -0.87 -4.61 -6.13
CA CYS A 10 -0.36 -3.25 -6.05
C CYS A 10 0.82 -3.12 -5.09
N ASP A 11 1.49 -1.97 -5.18
CA ASP A 11 2.47 -1.54 -4.18
C ASP A 11 1.82 -0.61 -3.14
N THR A 12 2.30 -0.66 -1.90
CA THR A 12 1.85 0.18 -0.79
C THR A 12 2.24 1.67 -0.95
N VAL A 13 3.14 1.96 -1.90
CA VAL A 13 3.53 3.33 -2.29
C VAL A 13 2.91 3.76 -3.63
N CYS A 14 1.90 3.05 -4.12
CA CYS A 14 1.20 3.40 -5.36
C CYS A 14 -0.03 4.26 -5.08
N PRO A 15 -0.03 5.57 -5.40
CA PRO A 15 -1.18 6.45 -5.14
C PRO A 15 -2.39 6.06 -5.99
N TRP A 16 -2.18 5.51 -7.18
CA TRP A 16 -3.26 5.01 -8.04
C TRP A 16 -3.99 3.81 -7.45
N ALA A 17 -3.31 2.98 -6.64
CA ALA A 17 -3.94 1.87 -5.94
C ALA A 17 -4.89 2.38 -4.85
N TYR A 18 -4.49 3.42 -4.12
CA TYR A 18 -5.33 4.06 -3.11
C TYR A 18 -6.60 4.67 -3.73
N LEU A 19 -6.44 5.47 -4.80
CA LEU A 19 -7.56 6.03 -5.56
C LEU A 19 -8.43 4.95 -6.19
N GLY A 20 -7.82 3.94 -6.81
CA GLY A 20 -8.52 2.83 -7.43
C GLY A 20 -9.40 2.06 -6.45
N TYR A 21 -8.90 1.85 -5.23
CA TYR A 21 -9.70 1.20 -4.20
C TYR A 21 -10.87 2.09 -3.72
N SER A 22 -10.67 3.42 -3.58
CA SER A 22 -11.76 4.34 -3.24
C SER A 22 -12.93 4.18 -4.22
N ARG A 23 -12.64 4.20 -5.51
CA ARG A 23 -13.63 4.03 -6.59
C ARG A 23 -14.25 2.63 -6.60
N LEU A 24 -13.44 1.59 -6.40
CA LEU A 24 -13.92 0.22 -6.30
C LEU A 24 -14.91 0.07 -5.12
N LYS A 25 -14.58 0.66 -3.98
CA LYS A 25 -15.44 0.66 -2.79
C LYS A 25 -16.80 1.31 -3.10
N GLN A 26 -16.80 2.50 -3.71
CA GLN A 26 -18.04 3.18 -4.13
C GLN A 26 -18.87 2.33 -5.09
N ALA A 27 -18.23 1.67 -6.06
CA ALA A 27 -18.92 0.77 -7.00
C ALA A 27 -19.55 -0.44 -6.30
N MET A 28 -18.82 -1.04 -5.34
CA MET A 28 -19.36 -2.15 -4.54
C MET A 28 -20.54 -1.72 -3.68
N GLU A 29 -20.49 -0.53 -3.08
CA GLU A 29 -21.59 0.04 -2.30
C GLU A 29 -22.85 0.28 -3.16
N GLN A 30 -22.69 0.72 -4.42
CA GLN A 30 -23.80 0.91 -5.36
C GLN A 30 -24.46 -0.40 -5.79
N LEU A 31 -23.75 -1.52 -5.77
CA LEU A 31 -24.30 -2.84 -6.09
C LEU A 31 -25.19 -3.41 -4.98
N GLY A 32 -25.07 -2.86 -3.76
CA GLY A 32 -25.91 -3.25 -2.61
C GLY A 32 -25.61 -4.63 -2.04
N ASP A 33 -26.47 -5.09 -1.15
CA ASP A 33 -26.25 -6.27 -0.29
C ASP A 33 -26.43 -7.62 -1.02
N ASP A 34 -26.82 -7.63 -2.29
CA ASP A 34 -26.96 -8.85 -3.07
C ASP A 34 -25.62 -9.48 -3.46
N TYR A 35 -24.53 -8.73 -3.28
CA TYR A 35 -23.18 -9.12 -3.64
C TYR A 35 -22.24 -9.03 -2.43
N ARG A 36 -21.38 -10.03 -2.28
CA ARG A 36 -20.27 -10.02 -1.33
C ARG A 36 -18.94 -9.99 -2.05
N PHE A 37 -18.03 -9.18 -1.55
CA PHE A 37 -16.69 -9.04 -2.11
C PHE A 37 -15.64 -9.42 -1.06
N ASP A 38 -14.85 -10.47 -1.37
CA ASP A 38 -13.64 -10.83 -0.60
C ASP A 38 -12.44 -10.17 -1.25
N ILE A 39 -12.02 -9.04 -0.70
CA ILE A 39 -10.88 -8.28 -1.21
C ILE A 39 -9.59 -8.85 -0.63
N ARG A 40 -8.63 -9.16 -1.51
CA ARG A 40 -7.30 -9.65 -1.16
C ARG A 40 -6.23 -8.76 -1.79
N TRP A 41 -5.37 -8.22 -0.96
CA TRP A 41 -4.24 -7.39 -1.41
C TRP A 41 -3.04 -8.27 -1.70
N GLN A 42 -2.51 -8.16 -2.90
CA GLN A 42 -1.40 -8.98 -3.37
C GLN A 42 -0.16 -8.11 -3.64
N PRO A 43 1.05 -8.62 -3.32
CA PRO A 43 2.25 -7.82 -3.37
C PRO A 43 2.72 -7.53 -4.81
N LEU A 44 3.10 -6.29 -5.04
CA LEU A 44 3.86 -5.80 -6.19
C LEU A 44 4.82 -4.72 -5.67
N GLU A 45 6.09 -4.80 -6.02
CA GLU A 45 7.09 -3.79 -5.69
C GLU A 45 7.42 -2.96 -6.94
N LEU A 46 7.10 -1.66 -6.91
CA LEU A 46 7.44 -0.71 -7.99
C LEU A 46 8.92 -0.35 -7.99
N HIS A 47 9.54 -0.43 -6.81
CA HIS A 47 10.90 0.02 -6.55
C HIS A 47 11.72 -1.04 -5.80
N PRO A 48 11.85 -2.28 -6.34
CA PRO A 48 12.51 -3.37 -5.64
C PRO A 48 14.02 -3.15 -5.44
N GLU A 49 14.60 -2.17 -6.14
CA GLU A 49 16.00 -1.78 -6.02
C GLU A 49 16.30 -0.89 -4.81
N ILE A 50 15.27 -0.32 -4.16
CA ILE A 50 15.46 0.53 -2.99
C ILE A 50 15.92 -0.31 -1.80
N SER A 51 16.99 0.12 -1.15
CA SER A 51 17.49 -0.52 0.06
C SER A 51 16.50 -0.41 1.23
N THR A 52 16.72 -1.21 2.27
CA THR A 52 15.90 -1.17 3.50
C THR A 52 15.92 0.18 4.23
N GLN A 53 16.88 1.06 3.90
CA GLN A 53 16.97 2.42 4.46
C GLN A 53 16.07 3.43 3.72
N GLY A 54 15.45 3.01 2.61
CA GLY A 54 14.71 3.93 1.76
C GLY A 54 15.60 4.93 1.01
N GLN A 55 14.96 5.85 0.30
CA GLN A 55 15.63 6.97 -0.38
C GLN A 55 14.77 8.23 -0.25
N ASN A 56 15.42 9.39 -0.30
CA ASN A 56 14.69 10.66 -0.34
C ASN A 56 13.74 10.68 -1.55
N ARG A 57 12.46 10.97 -1.30
CA ARG A 57 11.41 10.89 -2.32
C ARG A 57 11.66 11.85 -3.48
N THR A 58 11.95 13.10 -3.19
CA THR A 58 12.13 14.12 -4.21
C THR A 58 13.31 13.78 -5.11
N GLU A 59 14.47 13.46 -4.53
CA GLU A 59 15.67 13.08 -5.29
C GLU A 59 15.43 11.85 -6.18
N TYR A 60 14.85 10.80 -5.59
CA TYR A 60 14.61 9.54 -6.30
C TYR A 60 13.59 9.72 -7.43
N LEU A 61 12.43 10.34 -7.16
CA LEU A 61 11.39 10.48 -8.15
C LEU A 61 11.73 11.52 -9.22
N THR A 62 12.45 12.60 -8.90
CA THR A 62 12.96 13.54 -9.92
C THR A 62 13.77 12.83 -10.98
N SER A 63 14.61 11.86 -10.59
CA SER A 63 15.37 11.05 -11.55
C SER A 63 14.48 10.19 -12.47
N ARG A 64 13.30 9.78 -11.99
CA ARG A 64 12.33 8.96 -12.74
C ARG A 64 11.43 9.80 -13.63
N PHE A 65 11.01 10.98 -13.18
CA PHE A 65 10.17 11.90 -13.94
C PHE A 65 10.96 12.78 -14.92
N GLY A 66 12.27 12.85 -14.76
CA GLY A 66 13.19 13.59 -15.62
C GLY A 66 13.45 15.04 -15.19
N SER A 67 12.58 15.64 -14.37
CA SER A 67 12.80 16.93 -13.72
C SER A 67 11.90 17.10 -12.49
N GLU A 68 12.29 18.02 -11.62
CA GLU A 68 11.50 18.38 -10.43
C GLU A 68 10.17 19.06 -10.82
N GLU A 69 10.15 19.86 -11.89
CA GLU A 69 8.92 20.47 -12.37
C GLU A 69 7.89 19.42 -12.76
N ARG A 70 8.30 18.36 -13.49
CA ARG A 70 7.39 17.28 -13.89
C ARG A 70 6.91 16.47 -12.70
N LEU A 71 7.77 16.26 -11.69
CA LEU A 71 7.36 15.61 -10.44
C LEU A 71 6.30 16.46 -9.73
N ASN A 72 6.52 17.77 -9.60
CA ASN A 72 5.60 18.70 -8.96
C ASN A 72 4.25 18.77 -9.70
N GLU A 73 4.26 18.76 -11.04
CA GLU A 73 3.04 18.70 -11.85
C GLU A 73 2.26 17.40 -11.59
N ALA A 74 2.95 16.26 -11.53
CA ALA A 74 2.34 14.97 -11.25
C ALA A 74 1.77 14.91 -9.82
N ASP A 75 2.51 15.40 -8.83
CA ASP A 75 2.07 15.49 -7.43
C ASP A 75 0.84 16.39 -7.30
N HIS A 76 0.84 17.56 -7.97
CA HIS A 76 -0.31 18.47 -7.95
C HIS A 76 -1.54 17.84 -8.60
N ALA A 77 -1.40 17.20 -9.76
CA ALA A 77 -2.49 16.48 -10.40
C ALA A 77 -3.07 15.38 -9.51
N MET A 78 -2.20 14.61 -8.84
CA MET A 78 -2.62 13.57 -7.90
C MET A 78 -3.36 14.13 -6.69
N GLN A 79 -2.89 15.27 -6.14
CA GLN A 79 -3.57 15.97 -5.04
C GLN A 79 -4.97 16.45 -5.44
N GLN A 80 -5.15 16.93 -6.67
CA GLN A 80 -6.47 17.36 -7.16
C GLN A 80 -7.44 16.18 -7.26
N VAL A 81 -7.00 15.08 -7.90
CA VAL A 81 -7.83 13.87 -8.01
C VAL A 81 -8.13 13.27 -6.63
N GLY A 82 -7.14 13.29 -5.73
CA GLY A 82 -7.32 12.83 -4.35
C GLY A 82 -8.41 13.59 -3.61
N LYS A 83 -8.45 14.92 -3.72
CA LYS A 83 -9.48 15.75 -3.11
C LYS A 83 -10.90 15.39 -3.57
N GLU A 84 -11.06 15.07 -4.84
CA GLU A 84 -12.36 14.64 -5.39
C GLU A 84 -12.83 13.32 -4.77
N GLU A 85 -11.89 12.45 -4.36
CA GLU A 85 -12.15 11.16 -3.73
C GLU A 85 -12.09 11.21 -2.18
N GLY A 86 -11.89 12.39 -1.60
CA GLY A 86 -11.74 12.57 -0.15
C GLY A 86 -10.42 12.05 0.42
N ILE A 87 -9.39 11.93 -0.42
CA ILE A 87 -8.05 11.50 -0.04
C ILE A 87 -7.11 12.69 -0.01
N GLU A 88 -6.45 12.92 1.13
CA GLU A 88 -5.43 13.96 1.29
C GLU A 88 -4.04 13.38 0.98
N PHE A 89 -3.46 13.79 -0.14
CA PHE A 89 -2.08 13.48 -0.50
C PHE A 89 -1.13 14.57 -0.02
N ASN A 90 -0.26 14.24 0.92
CA ASN A 90 0.82 15.09 1.41
C ASN A 90 2.16 14.59 0.86
N PHE A 91 2.62 15.17 -0.24
CA PHE A 91 3.91 14.85 -0.83
C PHE A 91 4.99 15.76 -0.24
N SER A 92 5.39 15.48 1.01
CA SER A 92 6.42 16.24 1.72
C SER A 92 7.81 16.01 1.12
N ASP A 93 8.60 17.08 1.01
CA ASP A 93 10.00 17.01 0.59
C ASP A 93 10.87 16.12 1.50
N LYS A 94 10.43 15.92 2.74
CA LYS A 94 11.09 15.03 3.71
C LYS A 94 10.64 13.59 3.61
N ALA A 95 9.64 13.29 2.78
CA ALA A 95 9.14 11.92 2.60
C ALA A 95 10.22 11.01 2.01
N ILE A 96 10.18 9.77 2.45
CA ILE A 96 11.05 8.70 1.97
C ILE A 96 10.27 7.85 0.97
N VAL A 97 10.91 7.36 -0.09
CA VAL A 97 10.43 6.18 -0.82
C VAL A 97 10.99 4.96 -0.10
N PRO A 98 10.17 4.20 0.62
CA PRO A 98 10.65 3.06 1.39
C PRO A 98 10.88 1.84 0.49
N ASN A 99 11.62 0.86 1.01
CA ASN A 99 11.48 -0.51 0.55
C ASN A 99 10.15 -1.07 1.10
N THR A 100 9.28 -1.56 0.24
CA THR A 100 7.92 -1.96 0.62
C THR A 100 7.78 -3.44 1.00
N HIS A 101 8.88 -4.18 1.03
CA HIS A 101 8.85 -5.63 1.31
C HIS A 101 8.20 -5.98 2.65
N LEU A 102 8.58 -5.27 3.72
CA LEU A 102 8.01 -5.49 5.06
C LEU A 102 6.52 -5.15 5.13
N SER A 103 6.08 -4.08 4.48
CA SER A 103 4.65 -3.74 4.43
C SER A 103 3.82 -4.81 3.70
N HIS A 104 4.37 -5.44 2.66
CA HIS A 104 3.74 -6.58 1.98
C HIS A 104 3.70 -7.84 2.84
N GLN A 105 4.71 -8.08 3.67
CA GLN A 105 4.68 -9.19 4.63
C GLN A 105 3.54 -9.00 5.65
N LEU A 106 3.40 -7.78 6.17
CA LEU A 106 2.33 -7.45 7.11
C LEU A 106 0.94 -7.60 6.46
N ILE A 107 0.76 -7.13 5.22
CA ILE A 107 -0.48 -7.33 4.44
C ILE A 107 -0.76 -8.82 4.22
N HIS A 108 0.27 -9.65 3.99
CA HIS A 108 0.10 -11.08 3.81
C HIS A 108 -0.56 -11.73 5.03
N ILE A 109 -0.11 -11.40 6.23
CA ILE A 109 -0.70 -11.88 7.48
C ILE A 109 -2.10 -11.28 7.72
N ALA A 110 -2.27 -9.99 7.48
CA ALA A 110 -3.57 -9.32 7.61
C ALA A 110 -4.65 -9.94 6.71
N ASN A 111 -4.31 -10.33 5.49
CA ASN A 111 -5.22 -11.04 4.60
C ASN A 111 -5.73 -12.37 5.21
N GLN A 112 -4.88 -13.10 5.93
CA GLN A 112 -5.27 -14.36 6.60
C GLN A 112 -6.24 -14.11 7.76
N LYS A 113 -6.09 -12.98 8.43
CA LYS A 113 -6.96 -12.52 9.54
C LYS A 113 -8.21 -11.76 9.06
N LYS A 114 -8.43 -11.63 7.74
CA LYS A 114 -9.50 -10.82 7.12
C LYS A 114 -9.40 -9.32 7.43
N LEU A 115 -8.21 -8.85 7.78
CA LEU A 115 -7.89 -7.44 8.06
C LEU A 115 -7.09 -6.77 6.93
N GLY A 116 -6.92 -7.45 5.79
CA GLY A 116 -6.08 -6.97 4.68
C GLY A 116 -6.45 -5.58 4.18
N THR A 117 -7.75 -5.30 4.03
CA THR A 117 -8.21 -3.99 3.59
C THR A 117 -8.02 -2.92 4.66
N ASN A 118 -8.31 -3.22 5.92
CA ASN A 118 -8.08 -2.28 7.03
C ASN A 118 -6.60 -1.87 7.09
N LEU A 119 -5.72 -2.85 6.98
CA LEU A 119 -4.27 -2.59 7.00
C LEU A 119 -3.80 -1.84 5.76
N ALA A 120 -4.24 -2.23 4.55
CA ALA A 120 -3.83 -1.55 3.32
C ALA A 120 -4.21 -0.06 3.34
N LEU A 121 -5.42 0.26 3.79
CA LEU A 121 -5.88 1.65 3.92
C LEU A 121 -5.09 2.41 4.99
N ALA A 122 -4.76 1.78 6.12
CA ALA A 122 -3.93 2.38 7.16
C ALA A 122 -2.51 2.67 6.66
N LEU A 123 -1.91 1.76 5.86
CA LEU A 123 -0.61 1.97 5.23
C LEU A 123 -0.64 3.11 4.21
N PHE A 124 -1.65 3.17 3.35
CA PHE A 124 -1.80 4.27 2.40
C PHE A 124 -1.95 5.62 3.12
N HIS A 125 -2.78 5.68 4.15
CA HIS A 125 -2.95 6.91 4.94
C HIS A 125 -1.63 7.32 5.62
N ALA A 126 -0.96 6.37 6.28
CA ALA A 126 0.30 6.64 6.96
C ALA A 126 1.37 7.18 6.00
N TYR A 127 1.48 6.59 4.81
CA TYR A 127 2.47 7.00 3.82
C TYR A 127 2.09 8.30 3.11
N PHE A 128 0.87 8.38 2.56
CA PHE A 128 0.47 9.49 1.68
C PHE A 128 -0.04 10.72 2.43
N THR A 129 -0.63 10.56 3.61
CA THR A 129 -1.19 11.68 4.38
C THR A 129 -0.25 12.09 5.51
N ASP A 130 0.23 11.11 6.29
CA ASP A 130 1.08 11.36 7.46
C ASP A 130 2.57 11.42 7.13
N ALA A 131 2.98 11.13 5.90
CA ALA A 131 4.37 11.06 5.43
C ALA A 131 5.27 10.15 6.30
N LYS A 132 4.70 9.05 6.82
CA LYS A 132 5.44 8.07 7.64
C LYS A 132 6.25 7.13 6.75
N ASP A 133 7.38 6.66 7.30
CA ASP A 133 8.19 5.61 6.67
C ASP A 133 7.56 4.23 6.92
N ILE A 134 6.85 3.71 5.92
CA ILE A 134 6.25 2.36 5.95
C ILE A 134 7.25 1.24 5.59
N GLY A 135 8.54 1.54 5.53
CA GLY A 135 9.64 0.57 5.50
C GLY A 135 10.22 0.29 6.88
N ASP A 136 9.89 1.13 7.87
CA ASP A 136 10.33 0.98 9.25
C ASP A 136 9.45 -0.03 10.02
N VAL A 137 10.11 -0.99 10.69
CA VAL A 137 9.41 -2.09 11.36
C VAL A 137 8.57 -1.62 12.56
N ASP A 138 9.03 -0.61 13.30
CA ASP A 138 8.30 -0.09 14.46
C ASP A 138 7.05 0.69 14.01
N VAL A 139 7.19 1.48 12.94
CA VAL A 139 6.06 2.17 12.29
C VAL A 139 5.04 1.16 11.77
N LEU A 140 5.48 0.09 11.11
CA LEU A 140 4.62 -0.98 10.61
C LEU A 140 3.89 -1.72 11.74
N ALA A 141 4.59 -2.00 12.85
CA ALA A 141 3.98 -2.65 14.02
C ALA A 141 2.85 -1.79 14.60
N ASP A 142 3.06 -0.48 14.74
CA ASP A 142 2.04 0.45 15.23
C ASP A 142 0.84 0.52 14.30
N ILE A 143 1.07 0.58 12.98
CA ILE A 143 -0.01 0.56 11.97
C ILE A 143 -0.77 -0.76 12.03
N GLY A 144 -0.08 -1.89 12.18
CA GLY A 144 -0.67 -3.21 12.32
C GLY A 144 -1.61 -3.30 13.53
N LYS A 145 -1.17 -2.81 14.69
CA LYS A 145 -2.00 -2.73 15.92
C LYS A 145 -3.25 -1.88 15.69
N GLN A 146 -3.10 -0.71 15.08
CA GLN A 146 -4.23 0.17 14.77
C GLN A 146 -5.22 -0.45 13.78
N ALA A 147 -4.74 -1.28 12.85
CA ALA A 147 -5.57 -2.03 11.92
C ALA A 147 -6.25 -3.26 12.53
N GLY A 148 -5.92 -3.62 13.78
CA GLY A 148 -6.54 -4.71 14.54
C GLY A 148 -5.74 -6.01 14.59
N LEU A 149 -4.47 -6.02 14.18
CA LEU A 149 -3.59 -7.17 14.36
C LEU A 149 -3.14 -7.28 15.82
N ASP A 150 -3.10 -8.50 16.33
CA ASP A 150 -2.48 -8.82 17.61
C ASP A 150 -0.94 -8.88 17.50
N GLU A 151 -0.25 -8.91 18.64
CA GLU A 151 1.23 -8.94 18.68
C GLU A 151 1.78 -10.18 17.98
N ASP A 152 1.19 -11.35 18.20
CA ASP A 152 1.63 -12.60 17.59
C ASP A 152 1.54 -12.51 16.05
N ALA A 153 0.47 -11.94 15.50
CA ALA A 153 0.33 -11.75 14.06
C ALA A 153 1.36 -10.76 13.50
N ILE A 154 1.71 -9.72 14.24
CA ILE A 154 2.73 -8.75 13.84
C ILE A 154 4.12 -9.41 13.86
N GLU A 155 4.44 -10.21 14.89
CA GLU A 155 5.69 -10.96 14.93
C GLU A 155 5.77 -11.97 13.79
N ASP A 156 4.70 -12.71 13.52
CA ASP A 156 4.60 -13.66 12.40
C ASP A 156 4.86 -12.99 11.04
N ALA A 157 4.46 -11.73 10.90
CA ALA A 157 4.66 -10.99 9.65
C ALA A 157 6.14 -10.84 9.29
N PHE A 158 7.01 -10.65 10.28
CA PHE A 158 8.42 -10.35 10.06
C PHE A 158 9.34 -11.57 10.17
N THR A 159 8.77 -12.78 10.07
CA THR A 159 9.52 -14.02 10.03
C THR A 159 10.09 -14.32 8.65
N GLU A 160 11.17 -15.13 8.60
CA GLU A 160 11.72 -15.61 7.33
C GLU A 160 10.72 -16.47 6.54
N GLU A 161 9.85 -17.20 7.24
CA GLU A 161 8.78 -17.97 6.58
C GLU A 161 7.81 -17.09 5.81
N THR A 162 7.35 -16.00 6.43
CA THR A 162 6.43 -15.04 5.77
C THR A 162 7.12 -14.31 4.62
N LYS A 163 8.39 -13.93 4.78
CA LYS A 163 9.21 -13.35 3.72
C LYS A 163 9.25 -14.25 2.48
N ILE A 164 9.57 -15.53 2.66
CA ILE A 164 9.62 -16.49 1.55
C ILE A 164 8.25 -16.61 0.84
N LYS A 165 7.14 -16.59 1.60
CA LYS A 165 5.79 -16.64 1.02
C LYS A 165 5.49 -15.40 0.17
N VAL A 166 5.90 -14.22 0.63
CA VAL A 166 5.72 -12.96 -0.10
C VAL A 166 6.60 -12.92 -1.34
N GLU A 167 7.86 -13.32 -1.26
CA GLU A 167 8.78 -13.41 -2.42
C GLU A 167 8.23 -14.32 -3.52
N LYS A 168 7.63 -15.47 -3.16
CA LYS A 168 6.96 -16.36 -4.12
C LYS A 168 5.79 -15.67 -4.83
N LYS A 169 4.99 -14.90 -4.10
CA LYS A 169 3.88 -14.13 -4.68
C LYS A 169 4.37 -13.01 -5.58
N LEU A 170 5.38 -12.25 -5.16
CA LEU A 170 6.03 -11.22 -5.98
C LEU A 170 6.53 -11.80 -7.31
N ALA A 171 7.20 -12.97 -7.26
CA ALA A 171 7.66 -13.66 -8.45
C ALA A 171 6.52 -14.15 -9.35
N GLN A 172 5.38 -14.52 -8.77
CA GLN A 172 4.18 -14.94 -9.51
C GLN A 172 3.54 -13.75 -10.23
N PHE A 173 3.30 -12.65 -9.51
CA PHE A 173 2.58 -11.50 -10.06
C PHE A 173 3.42 -10.63 -11.00
N LYS A 174 4.75 -10.68 -10.91
CA LYS A 174 5.65 -10.03 -11.87
C LYS A 174 5.54 -10.58 -13.30
N LYS A 175 4.88 -11.73 -13.47
CA LYS A 175 4.69 -12.39 -14.78
C LYS A 175 3.37 -12.03 -15.46
N LEU A 176 2.50 -11.28 -14.77
CA LEU A 176 1.23 -10.78 -15.30
C LEU A 176 1.42 -9.44 -16.01
#